data_a415c0034bb932ed7a739a6691a0de37
#
_entry.id   a415c0034bb932ed7a739a6691a0de37
#
_cell.length_a   1.000
_cell.length_b   1.000
_cell.length_c   1.000
_cell.angle_alpha   90.00
_cell.angle_beta   90.00
_cell.angle_gamma   90.00
#
_symmetry.space_group_name_H-M   'P 1'
#
loop_
_entity.id
_entity.type
_entity.pdbx_description
1 polymer ?
#
loop_
_entity_poly.entity_id
_entity_poly.type
_entity_poly.pdbx_seq_one_letter_code
_entity_poly.pdbx_strand_id
1 'polypeptide(L)'
;LKKKMKAVKSLEHRFDREREDMTEFPDSEEAILVGFGEDTAVPAGKTVLDFSLPRLEVSGRGLSQNLRLYVRGPEHVCILGPNGAGKTTLLRQIAGELLKRGDIRAAYMPQDYGETVDQDLTPVEFLAKSWEKAELTKVKTYLGNMKYTAEEQGHAVRELSGGQKAKLFFLKMILDGCNVLVLDEPTRNFSPLSGPVIRGILEDFPGCII
;
A
#
# COMPACT_ATOMS: atom_id res chain seq x y z
N LEU A 1 -40.19 2.61 43.79
CA LEU A 1 -39.85 3.69 42.82
C LEU A 1 -38.45 4.27 43.05
N LYS A 2 -38.05 4.70 44.31
CA LYS A 2 -36.74 5.33 44.61
C LYS A 2 -35.50 4.47 44.25
N LYS A 3 -35.55 3.11 44.35
CA LYS A 3 -34.46 2.20 43.97
C LYS A 3 -34.28 2.10 42.48
N LYS A 4 -35.36 2.14 41.67
CA LYS A 4 -35.26 2.14 40.18
C LYS A 4 -34.72 3.47 39.65
N MET A 5 -35.06 4.61 40.21
CA MET A 5 -34.50 5.93 39.85
C MET A 5 -33.01 6.06 40.15
N LYS A 6 -32.50 5.46 41.26
CA LYS A 6 -31.05 5.43 41.53
C LYS A 6 -30.28 4.59 40.51
N ALA A 7 -30.83 3.49 40.04
CA ALA A 7 -30.21 2.64 39.03
C ALA A 7 -30.17 3.32 37.64
N VAL A 8 -31.22 4.06 37.28
CA VAL A 8 -31.26 4.83 36.03
C VAL A 8 -30.22 5.97 36.06
N LYS A 9 -30.15 6.76 37.14
CA LYS A 9 -29.12 7.80 37.28
C LYS A 9 -27.69 7.25 37.29
N SER A 10 -27.48 6.07 37.84
CA SER A 10 -26.15 5.44 37.82
C SER A 10 -25.76 4.96 36.41
N LEU A 11 -26.73 4.53 35.60
CA LEU A 11 -26.53 4.19 34.19
C LEU A 11 -26.29 5.45 33.33
N GLU A 12 -27.04 6.52 33.54
CA GLU A 12 -26.82 7.81 32.87
C GLU A 12 -25.42 8.35 33.16
N HIS A 13 -24.98 8.40 34.42
CA HIS A 13 -23.61 8.82 34.78
C HIS A 13 -22.50 7.91 34.20
N ARG A 14 -22.81 6.63 33.96
CA ARG A 14 -21.88 5.72 33.33
C ARG A 14 -21.80 5.97 31.82
N PHE A 15 -22.93 6.20 31.17
CA PHE A 15 -22.99 6.58 29.75
C PHE A 15 -22.36 7.97 29.49
N ASP A 16 -22.52 8.92 30.41
CA ASP A 16 -21.88 10.24 30.31
C ASP A 16 -20.36 10.14 30.44
N ARG A 17 -19.84 9.32 31.37
CA ARG A 17 -18.39 9.05 31.45
C ARG A 17 -17.87 8.27 30.24
N GLU A 18 -18.59 7.27 29.76
CA GLU A 18 -18.22 6.55 28.55
C GLU A 18 -18.27 7.45 27.31
N ARG A 19 -19.11 8.49 27.29
CA ARG A 19 -19.12 9.56 26.27
C ARG A 19 -17.95 10.53 26.41
N GLU A 20 -17.57 10.88 27.63
CA GLU A 20 -16.40 11.74 27.90
C GLU A 20 -15.08 10.98 27.65
N ASP A 21 -15.04 9.66 27.86
CA ASP A 21 -13.93 8.76 27.52
C ASP A 21 -13.96 8.28 26.05
N MET A 22 -15.03 8.52 25.31
CA MET A 22 -15.00 8.41 23.85
C MET A 22 -14.13 9.57 23.34
N THR A 23 -12.85 9.27 23.22
CA THR A 23 -11.89 10.06 22.44
C THR A 23 -12.63 10.57 21.21
N GLU A 24 -12.67 11.88 21.01
CA GLU A 24 -13.12 12.51 19.78
C GLU A 24 -12.65 11.62 18.62
N PHE A 25 -13.57 11.24 17.73
CA PHE A 25 -13.18 10.57 16.50
C PHE A 25 -12.03 11.39 15.94
N PRO A 26 -10.84 10.81 15.76
CA PRO A 26 -9.73 11.58 15.22
C PRO A 26 -10.28 12.30 14.00
N ASP A 27 -10.12 13.61 13.96
CA ASP A 27 -10.51 14.48 12.85
C ASP A 27 -10.24 13.73 11.57
N SER A 28 -11.24 13.66 10.68
CA SER A 28 -11.13 12.99 9.39
C SER A 28 -9.74 13.28 8.85
N GLU A 29 -8.88 12.26 8.71
CA GLU A 29 -7.56 12.50 8.12
C GLU A 29 -7.84 13.32 6.86
N GLU A 30 -7.40 14.58 6.83
CA GLU A 30 -7.56 15.45 5.68
C GLU A 30 -7.15 14.66 4.44
N ALA A 31 -7.94 14.75 3.38
CA ALA A 31 -7.83 13.89 2.20
C ALA A 31 -6.38 13.75 1.72
N ILE A 32 -5.93 12.54 1.54
CA ILE A 32 -4.66 12.25 0.85
C ILE A 32 -4.84 12.72 -0.59
N LEU A 33 -4.11 13.78 -0.99
CA LEU A 33 -4.22 14.41 -2.30
C LEU A 33 -3.15 13.89 -3.26
N VAL A 34 -3.07 12.57 -3.41
CA VAL A 34 -2.07 11.92 -4.26
C VAL A 34 -2.75 10.84 -5.08
N GLY A 35 -2.38 10.71 -6.34
CA GLY A 35 -2.90 9.68 -7.25
C GLY A 35 -1.95 9.41 -8.41
N PHE A 36 -2.24 8.36 -9.17
CA PHE A 36 -1.53 8.05 -10.39
C PHE A 36 -2.00 8.97 -11.53
N GLY A 37 -1.05 9.40 -12.39
CA GLY A 37 -1.37 10.20 -13.55
C GLY A 37 -1.93 9.35 -14.71
N GLU A 38 -2.57 10.01 -15.69
CA GLU A 38 -3.09 9.35 -16.90
C GLU A 38 -1.97 8.68 -17.73
N ASP A 39 -0.71 9.12 -17.59
CA ASP A 39 0.47 8.55 -18.22
C ASP A 39 0.83 7.15 -17.70
N THR A 40 0.17 6.69 -16.63
CA THR A 40 0.28 5.34 -16.09
C THR A 40 -0.70 4.34 -16.74
N ALA A 41 -1.54 4.79 -17.66
CA ALA A 41 -2.47 3.91 -18.37
C ALA A 41 -1.73 2.84 -19.19
N VAL A 42 -2.25 1.62 -19.15
CA VAL A 42 -1.81 0.52 -20.01
C VAL A 42 -2.84 0.33 -21.12
N PRO A 43 -2.41 0.34 -22.41
CA PRO A 43 -3.34 0.19 -23.52
C PRO A 43 -4.14 -1.10 -23.44
N ALA A 44 -5.43 -1.03 -23.75
CA ALA A 44 -6.30 -2.20 -23.81
C ALA A 44 -5.74 -3.25 -24.75
N GLY A 45 -5.69 -4.49 -24.29
CA GLY A 45 -5.17 -5.62 -25.07
C GLY A 45 -3.65 -5.79 -25.08
N LYS A 46 -2.86 -4.84 -24.52
CA LYS A 46 -1.41 -5.05 -24.35
C LYS A 46 -1.19 -6.21 -23.38
N THR A 47 -0.44 -7.24 -23.79
CA THR A 47 -0.05 -8.32 -22.88
C THR A 47 0.93 -7.83 -21.84
N VAL A 48 0.50 -7.81 -20.58
CA VAL A 48 1.30 -7.42 -19.42
C VAL A 48 2.01 -8.63 -18.84
N LEU A 49 1.33 -9.75 -18.72
CA LEU A 49 1.90 -10.98 -18.18
C LEU A 49 1.38 -12.20 -18.96
N ASP A 50 2.29 -13.07 -19.36
CA ASP A 50 2.00 -14.44 -19.79
C ASP A 50 2.89 -15.36 -18.95
N PHE A 51 2.37 -15.79 -17.82
CA PHE A 51 3.11 -16.50 -16.79
C PHE A 51 2.67 -17.96 -16.74
N SER A 52 3.64 -18.86 -16.76
CA SER A 52 3.41 -20.28 -16.64
C SER A 52 4.41 -20.89 -15.66
N LEU A 53 3.90 -21.52 -14.63
CA LEU A 53 4.71 -22.16 -13.59
C LEU A 53 4.28 -23.62 -13.43
N PRO A 54 5.14 -24.60 -13.81
CA PRO A 54 4.80 -26.02 -13.70
C PRO A 54 4.52 -26.45 -12.26
N ARG A 55 5.29 -25.89 -11.30
CA ARG A 55 5.14 -26.22 -9.87
C ARG A 55 5.57 -25.06 -8.99
N LEU A 56 4.72 -24.72 -8.04
CA LEU A 56 5.04 -23.76 -6.98
C LEU A 56 5.46 -24.52 -5.72
N GLU A 57 6.68 -24.28 -5.26
CA GLU A 57 7.25 -24.92 -4.06
C GLU A 57 7.74 -23.87 -3.07
N VAL A 58 7.60 -24.20 -1.78
CA VAL A 58 8.16 -23.42 -0.67
C VAL A 58 8.81 -24.40 0.31
N SER A 59 10.10 -24.24 0.55
CA SER A 59 10.88 -25.10 1.48
C SER A 59 10.72 -26.60 1.16
N GLY A 60 10.75 -26.98 -0.12
CA GLY A 60 10.62 -28.37 -0.59
C GLY A 60 9.19 -28.94 -0.57
N ARG A 61 8.20 -28.15 -0.12
CA ARG A 61 6.78 -28.54 -0.17
C ARG A 61 6.12 -27.99 -1.42
N GLY A 62 5.58 -28.86 -2.27
CA GLY A 62 4.75 -28.45 -3.40
C GLY A 62 3.42 -27.88 -2.93
N LEU A 63 3.09 -26.66 -3.35
CA LEU A 63 1.87 -25.94 -2.97
C LEU A 63 0.85 -25.95 -4.11
N SER A 64 1.29 -25.85 -5.37
CA SER A 64 0.40 -25.83 -6.53
C SER A 64 1.14 -26.37 -7.76
N GLN A 65 0.40 -26.80 -8.79
CA GLN A 65 0.93 -27.30 -10.04
C GLN A 65 0.20 -26.68 -11.23
N ASN A 66 0.91 -26.56 -12.37
CA ASN A 66 0.36 -26.09 -13.66
C ASN A 66 -0.34 -24.72 -13.54
N LEU A 67 0.27 -23.78 -12.81
CA LEU A 67 -0.25 -22.43 -12.70
C LEU A 67 -0.06 -21.71 -14.03
N ARG A 68 -1.12 -21.08 -14.50
CA ARG A 68 -1.09 -20.15 -15.64
C ARG A 68 -1.82 -18.88 -15.27
N LEU A 69 -1.18 -17.75 -15.55
CA LEU A 69 -1.77 -16.44 -15.35
C LEU A 69 -1.49 -15.58 -16.59
N TYR A 70 -2.53 -15.08 -17.19
CA TYR A 70 -2.46 -14.20 -18.35
C TYR A 70 -3.15 -12.88 -18.03
N VAL A 71 -2.42 -11.77 -18.10
CA VAL A 71 -2.92 -10.44 -17.76
C VAL A 71 -2.73 -9.48 -18.92
N ARG A 72 -3.79 -8.78 -19.27
CA ARG A 72 -3.80 -7.71 -20.27
C ARG A 72 -4.06 -6.34 -19.62
N GLY A 73 -3.64 -5.31 -20.29
CA GLY A 73 -3.98 -3.96 -19.84
C GLY A 73 -5.45 -3.59 -20.13
N PRO A 74 -6.07 -2.80 -19.26
CA PRO A 74 -5.76 -2.50 -17.86
C PRO A 74 -6.52 -3.44 -16.89
N GLU A 75 -6.07 -4.66 -16.70
CA GLU A 75 -6.73 -5.62 -15.82
C GLU A 75 -6.22 -5.51 -14.37
N HIS A 76 -7.17 -5.61 -13.40
CA HIS A 76 -6.88 -5.78 -11.98
C HIS A 76 -7.18 -7.24 -11.60
N VAL A 77 -6.17 -7.97 -11.18
CA VAL A 77 -6.25 -9.39 -10.84
C VAL A 77 -6.02 -9.59 -9.36
N CYS A 78 -6.91 -10.31 -8.69
CA CYS A 78 -6.79 -10.64 -7.28
C CYS A 78 -6.48 -12.13 -7.09
N ILE A 79 -5.38 -12.44 -6.40
CA ILE A 79 -4.99 -13.80 -6.04
C ILE A 79 -5.50 -14.13 -4.64
N LEU A 80 -6.49 -15.02 -4.57
CA LEU A 80 -7.14 -15.43 -3.32
C LEU A 80 -6.67 -16.81 -2.87
N GLY A 81 -6.67 -17.04 -1.56
CA GLY A 81 -6.34 -18.33 -0.97
C GLY A 81 -6.02 -18.23 0.53
N PRO A 82 -6.00 -19.37 1.24
CA PRO A 82 -5.68 -19.41 2.66
C PRO A 82 -4.24 -18.98 2.95
N ASN A 83 -3.93 -18.68 4.22
CA ASN A 83 -2.58 -18.40 4.65
C ASN A 83 -1.68 -19.64 4.41
N GLY A 84 -0.45 -19.41 3.94
CA GLY A 84 0.47 -20.49 3.59
C GLY A 84 0.23 -21.15 2.22
N ALA A 85 -0.76 -20.71 1.43
CA ALA A 85 -1.00 -21.22 0.07
C ALA A 85 0.07 -20.84 -0.96
N GLY A 86 1.04 -19.98 -0.59
CA GLY A 86 2.12 -19.55 -1.47
C GLY A 86 1.84 -18.29 -2.28
N LYS A 87 0.84 -17.47 -1.90
CA LYS A 87 0.50 -16.21 -2.59
C LYS A 87 1.71 -15.27 -2.72
N THR A 88 2.38 -14.98 -1.61
CA THR A 88 3.60 -14.15 -1.58
C THR A 88 4.70 -14.71 -2.47
N THR A 89 4.91 -16.03 -2.46
CA THR A 89 5.93 -16.68 -3.30
C THR A 89 5.60 -16.56 -4.79
N LEU A 90 4.32 -16.73 -5.15
CA LEU A 90 3.84 -16.55 -6.50
C LEU A 90 4.00 -15.08 -6.96
N LEU A 91 3.58 -14.12 -6.13
CA LEU A 91 3.71 -12.68 -6.42
C LEU A 91 5.18 -12.27 -6.59
N ARG A 92 6.10 -12.80 -5.77
CA ARG A 92 7.55 -12.55 -5.92
C ARG A 92 8.09 -13.06 -7.26
N GLN A 93 7.64 -14.23 -7.73
CA GLN A 93 8.05 -14.76 -9.04
C GLN A 93 7.51 -13.91 -10.19
N ILE A 94 6.23 -13.54 -10.13
CA ILE A 94 5.59 -12.63 -11.09
C ILE A 94 6.31 -11.28 -11.12
N ALA A 95 6.57 -10.69 -9.97
CA ALA A 95 7.32 -9.44 -9.85
C ALA A 95 8.72 -9.56 -10.45
N GLY A 96 9.43 -10.68 -10.20
CA GLY A 96 10.75 -10.95 -10.76
C GLY A 96 10.78 -11.00 -12.30
N GLU A 97 9.68 -11.36 -12.96
CA GLU A 97 9.54 -11.29 -14.42
C GLU A 97 9.19 -9.87 -14.89
N LEU A 98 8.20 -9.25 -14.25
CA LEU A 98 7.69 -7.94 -14.67
C LEU A 98 8.71 -6.81 -14.47
N LEU A 99 9.50 -6.84 -13.40
CA LEU A 99 10.53 -5.85 -13.11
C LEU A 99 11.69 -5.86 -14.11
N LYS A 100 11.88 -6.93 -14.87
CA LYS A 100 12.92 -7.02 -15.91
C LYS A 100 12.47 -6.44 -17.26
N ARG A 101 11.20 -6.15 -17.42
CA ARG A 101 10.64 -5.67 -18.67
C ARG A 101 10.90 -4.17 -18.84
N GLY A 102 11.44 -3.77 -19.99
CA GLY A 102 11.69 -2.38 -20.35
C GLY A 102 10.51 -1.66 -21.02
N ASP A 103 9.47 -2.39 -21.40
CA ASP A 103 8.29 -1.85 -22.11
C ASP A 103 7.12 -1.48 -21.15
N ILE A 104 7.30 -1.72 -19.85
CA ILE A 104 6.41 -1.35 -18.76
C ILE A 104 7.21 -0.75 -17.61
N ARG A 105 6.54 0.01 -16.75
CA ARG A 105 7.10 0.52 -15.49
C ARG A 105 6.45 -0.26 -14.35
N ALA A 106 7.04 -1.40 -14.00
CA ALA A 106 6.53 -2.27 -12.96
C ALA A 106 7.06 -1.90 -11.58
N ALA A 107 6.25 -2.09 -10.54
CA ALA A 107 6.67 -2.01 -9.15
C ALA A 107 6.14 -3.19 -8.35
N TYR A 108 6.89 -3.58 -7.32
CA TYR A 108 6.50 -4.60 -6.37
C TYR A 108 6.42 -4.03 -4.95
N MET A 109 5.29 -4.19 -4.31
CA MET A 109 5.08 -3.84 -2.90
C MET A 109 5.02 -5.14 -2.09
N PRO A 110 6.09 -5.47 -1.33
CA PRO A 110 6.13 -6.68 -0.52
C PRO A 110 5.30 -6.52 0.75
N GLN A 111 4.94 -7.64 1.36
CA GLN A 111 4.28 -7.67 2.67
C GLN A 111 5.22 -7.15 3.78
N ASP A 112 6.52 -7.44 3.69
CA ASP A 112 7.58 -6.94 4.57
C ASP A 112 8.48 -5.97 3.82
N TYR A 113 8.54 -4.73 4.30
CA TYR A 113 9.32 -3.66 3.68
C TYR A 113 10.81 -3.69 4.05
N GLY A 114 11.17 -4.43 5.13
CA GLY A 114 12.52 -4.45 5.67
C GLY A 114 13.58 -5.00 4.72
N GLU A 115 13.19 -5.90 3.82
CA GLU A 115 14.11 -6.55 2.87
C GLU A 115 14.34 -5.74 1.59
N THR A 116 13.53 -4.70 1.34
CA THR A 116 13.46 -4.05 0.01
C THR A 116 13.98 -2.62 -0.01
N VAL A 117 14.23 -2.01 1.15
CA VAL A 117 14.65 -0.61 1.27
C VAL A 117 15.91 -0.52 2.10
N ASP A 118 16.83 0.34 1.68
CA ASP A 118 17.90 0.77 2.57
C ASP A 118 17.27 1.51 3.76
N GLN A 119 17.33 0.86 4.90
CA GLN A 119 16.66 1.29 6.13
C GLN A 119 17.29 2.57 6.74
N ASP A 120 18.48 2.96 6.30
CA ASP A 120 19.21 4.12 6.80
C ASP A 120 18.89 5.41 6.03
N LEU A 121 18.26 5.29 4.85
CA LEU A 121 17.80 6.45 4.08
C LEU A 121 16.66 7.18 4.78
N THR A 122 16.58 8.49 4.59
CA THR A 122 15.38 9.27 4.92
C THR A 122 14.30 9.08 3.84
N PRO A 123 12.99 9.35 4.14
CA PRO A 123 11.92 9.36 3.15
C PRO A 123 12.23 10.20 1.90
N VAL A 124 12.87 11.35 2.10
CA VAL A 124 13.25 12.23 0.99
C VAL A 124 14.31 11.57 0.11
N GLU A 125 15.35 10.99 0.70
CA GLU A 125 16.42 10.29 -0.02
C GLU A 125 15.91 9.06 -0.76
N PHE A 126 15.00 8.32 -0.14
CA PHE A 126 14.38 7.13 -0.77
C PHE A 126 13.53 7.48 -2.00
N LEU A 127 12.86 8.63 -1.99
CA LEU A 127 11.95 9.03 -3.07
C LEU A 127 12.63 9.84 -4.17
N ALA A 128 13.64 10.67 -3.82
CA ALA A 128 14.27 11.61 -4.75
C ALA A 128 15.10 10.88 -5.83
N LYS A 129 14.95 11.31 -7.07
CA LYS A 129 15.74 10.82 -8.21
C LYS A 129 16.98 11.67 -8.43
N SER A 130 16.99 12.90 -7.94
CA SER A 130 18.12 13.83 -8.00
C SER A 130 18.11 14.77 -6.79
N TRP A 131 19.23 15.42 -6.55
CA TRP A 131 19.37 16.44 -5.50
C TRP A 131 19.01 17.85 -5.96
N GLU A 132 18.39 17.98 -7.12
CA GLU A 132 17.93 19.27 -7.61
C GLU A 132 16.81 19.84 -6.73
N LYS A 133 16.86 21.16 -6.51
CA LYS A 133 15.88 21.84 -5.63
C LYS A 133 14.43 21.59 -6.06
N ALA A 134 14.18 21.54 -7.36
CA ALA A 134 12.83 21.29 -7.88
C ALA A 134 12.32 19.89 -7.53
N GLU A 135 13.16 18.85 -7.68
CA GLU A 135 12.83 17.47 -7.33
C GLU A 135 12.60 17.31 -5.82
N LEU A 136 13.51 17.87 -5.01
CA LEU A 136 13.37 17.83 -3.54
C LEU A 136 12.10 18.54 -3.06
N THR A 137 11.74 19.66 -3.66
CA THR A 137 10.50 20.37 -3.34
C THR A 137 9.29 19.53 -3.70
N LYS A 138 9.28 18.91 -4.88
CA LYS A 138 8.24 17.99 -5.32
C LYS A 138 8.07 16.83 -4.32
N VAL A 139 9.14 16.12 -4.00
CA VAL A 139 9.13 14.99 -3.05
C VAL A 139 8.57 15.40 -1.68
N LYS A 140 9.04 16.53 -1.12
CA LYS A 140 8.55 17.04 0.17
C LYS A 140 7.06 17.40 0.11
N THR A 141 6.58 17.96 -0.99
CA THR A 141 5.16 18.26 -1.19
C THR A 141 4.33 16.97 -1.17
N TYR A 142 4.78 15.93 -1.89
CA TYR A 142 4.09 14.63 -1.91
C TYR A 142 4.10 13.95 -0.55
N LEU A 143 5.22 14.01 0.19
CA LEU A 143 5.29 13.51 1.57
C LEU A 143 4.30 14.26 2.47
N GLY A 144 4.23 15.59 2.37
CA GLY A 144 3.24 16.40 3.09
C GLY A 144 1.80 16.01 2.77
N ASN A 145 1.49 15.76 1.48
CA ASN A 145 0.17 15.30 1.04
C ASN A 145 -0.19 13.90 1.60
N MET A 146 0.81 13.07 1.91
CA MET A 146 0.65 11.78 2.61
C MET A 146 0.70 11.90 4.13
N LYS A 147 0.71 13.15 4.66
CA LYS A 147 0.72 13.46 6.09
C LYS A 147 1.99 13.05 6.83
N TYR A 148 3.14 13.14 6.15
CA TYR A 148 4.42 13.11 6.83
C TYR A 148 4.73 14.47 7.44
N THR A 149 5.01 14.50 8.72
CA THR A 149 5.51 15.72 9.38
C THR A 149 6.93 16.07 8.92
N ALA A 150 7.36 17.30 9.14
CA ALA A 150 8.73 17.72 8.80
C ALA A 150 9.79 16.89 9.56
N GLU A 151 9.50 16.46 10.78
CA GLU A 151 10.34 15.61 11.60
C GLU A 151 10.45 14.20 10.99
N GLU A 152 9.32 13.57 10.66
CA GLU A 152 9.29 12.23 10.04
C GLU A 152 9.99 12.18 8.68
N GLN A 153 10.00 13.28 7.93
CA GLN A 153 10.75 13.37 6.67
C GLN A 153 12.27 13.33 6.86
N GLY A 154 12.75 13.64 8.06
CA GLY A 154 14.17 13.60 8.44
C GLY A 154 14.61 12.33 9.16
N HIS A 155 13.68 11.48 9.61
CA HIS A 155 14.00 10.22 10.27
C HIS A 155 14.40 9.14 9.27
N ALA A 156 15.23 8.19 9.72
CA ALA A 156 15.57 7.03 8.90
C ALA A 156 14.33 6.15 8.68
N VAL A 157 14.21 5.53 7.50
CA VAL A 157 13.07 4.65 7.15
C VAL A 157 12.86 3.55 8.18
N ARG A 158 13.92 3.04 8.84
CA ARG A 158 13.80 2.04 9.90
C ARG A 158 12.93 2.51 11.09
N GLU A 159 12.92 3.81 11.38
CA GLU A 159 12.21 4.42 12.51
C GLU A 159 10.73 4.64 12.22
N LEU A 160 10.33 4.55 10.97
CA LEU A 160 8.95 4.73 10.53
C LEU A 160 8.07 3.54 10.94
N SER A 161 6.82 3.81 11.27
CA SER A 161 5.80 2.77 11.49
C SER A 161 5.51 1.98 10.21
N GLY A 162 4.90 0.79 10.33
CA GLY A 162 4.50 0.00 9.18
C GLY A 162 3.56 0.73 8.22
N GLY A 163 2.63 1.54 8.74
CA GLY A 163 1.73 2.36 7.93
C GLY A 163 2.45 3.49 7.19
N GLN A 164 3.42 4.13 7.82
CA GLN A 164 4.27 5.12 7.16
C GLN A 164 5.11 4.47 6.06
N LYS A 165 5.77 3.35 6.33
CA LYS A 165 6.49 2.60 5.29
C LYS A 165 5.59 2.24 4.11
N ALA A 166 4.37 1.79 4.35
CA ALA A 166 3.40 1.50 3.29
C ALA A 166 3.09 2.74 2.44
N LYS A 167 2.82 3.89 3.08
CA LYS A 167 2.61 5.17 2.39
C LYS A 167 3.84 5.57 1.56
N LEU A 168 5.04 5.35 2.06
CA LEU A 168 6.30 5.67 1.38
C LEU A 168 6.48 4.85 0.10
N PHE A 169 6.25 3.54 0.17
CA PHE A 169 6.28 2.67 -1.02
C PHE A 169 5.25 3.08 -2.05
N PHE A 170 4.05 3.42 -1.59
CA PHE A 170 2.98 3.87 -2.47
C PHE A 170 3.35 5.17 -3.20
N LEU A 171 3.93 6.13 -2.47
CA LEU A 171 4.47 7.36 -3.07
C LEU A 171 5.56 7.07 -4.10
N LYS A 172 6.45 6.12 -3.83
CA LYS A 172 7.49 5.72 -4.76
C LYS A 172 6.90 5.26 -6.09
N MET A 173 5.87 4.41 -6.05
CA MET A 173 5.18 3.92 -7.25
C MET A 173 4.54 5.06 -8.06
N ILE A 174 3.93 6.04 -7.38
CA ILE A 174 3.33 7.20 -8.02
C ILE A 174 4.40 8.09 -8.66
N LEU A 175 5.47 8.43 -7.92
CA LEU A 175 6.55 9.29 -8.40
C LEU A 175 7.37 8.66 -9.53
N ASP A 176 7.48 7.33 -9.54
CA ASP A 176 8.12 6.60 -10.62
C ASP A 176 7.20 6.42 -11.84
N GLY A 177 5.94 6.81 -11.73
CA GLY A 177 4.95 6.68 -12.79
C GLY A 177 4.72 5.23 -13.18
N CYS A 178 4.71 4.31 -12.20
CA CYS A 178 4.51 2.88 -12.46
C CYS A 178 3.15 2.65 -13.09
N ASN A 179 3.09 1.76 -14.09
CA ASN A 179 1.88 1.40 -14.79
C ASN A 179 1.49 -0.09 -14.62
N VAL A 180 2.32 -0.85 -13.91
CA VAL A 180 2.02 -2.22 -13.48
C VAL A 180 2.41 -2.37 -12.02
N LEU A 181 1.46 -2.71 -11.17
CA LEU A 181 1.67 -2.86 -9.73
C LEU A 181 1.48 -4.33 -9.33
N VAL A 182 2.47 -4.88 -8.64
CA VAL A 182 2.36 -6.18 -7.97
C VAL A 182 2.32 -5.92 -6.48
N LEU A 183 1.20 -6.26 -5.82
CA LEU A 183 0.91 -5.82 -4.46
C LEU A 183 0.61 -7.02 -3.54
N ASP A 184 1.42 -7.19 -2.49
CA ASP A 184 1.22 -8.26 -1.49
C ASP A 184 0.57 -7.69 -0.23
N GLU A 185 -0.73 -7.90 -0.05
CA GLU A 185 -1.56 -7.37 1.04
C GLU A 185 -1.41 -5.84 1.24
N PRO A 186 -1.59 -5.00 0.19
CA PRO A 186 -1.21 -3.59 0.22
C PRO A 186 -1.93 -2.75 1.28
N THR A 187 -3.10 -3.17 1.74
CA THR A 187 -3.89 -2.42 2.72
C THR A 187 -3.66 -2.85 4.17
N ARG A 188 -2.88 -3.90 4.42
CA ARG A 188 -2.67 -4.49 5.74
C ARG A 188 -2.12 -3.52 6.78
N ASN A 189 -1.19 -2.66 6.37
CA ASN A 189 -0.48 -1.76 7.26
C ASN A 189 -1.08 -0.34 7.33
N PHE A 190 -2.17 -0.08 6.60
CA PHE A 190 -2.83 1.22 6.66
C PHE A 190 -3.80 1.30 7.83
N SER A 191 -3.93 2.50 8.40
CA SER A 191 -4.94 2.78 9.42
C SER A 191 -6.36 2.60 8.84
N PRO A 192 -7.38 2.41 9.68
CA PRO A 192 -8.77 2.36 9.23
C PRO A 192 -9.21 3.61 8.45
N LEU A 193 -8.57 4.75 8.67
CA LEU A 193 -8.85 6.01 7.98
C LEU A 193 -8.12 6.10 6.64
N SER A 194 -6.84 5.72 6.57
CA SER A 194 -6.04 5.76 5.32
C SER A 194 -6.41 4.63 4.34
N GLY A 195 -6.81 3.47 4.86
CA GLY A 195 -7.12 2.28 4.04
C GLY A 195 -8.17 2.52 2.94
N PRO A 196 -9.32 3.15 3.22
CA PRO A 196 -10.33 3.48 2.21
C PRO A 196 -9.81 4.41 1.11
N VAL A 197 -9.00 5.41 1.46
CA VAL A 197 -8.44 6.37 0.49
C VAL A 197 -7.47 5.66 -0.44
N ILE A 198 -6.56 4.83 0.08
CA ILE A 198 -5.62 4.05 -0.73
C ILE A 198 -6.37 3.08 -1.64
N ARG A 199 -7.44 2.42 -1.16
CA ARG A 199 -8.29 1.57 -2.02
C ARG A 199 -8.90 2.36 -3.17
N GLY A 200 -9.46 3.54 -2.91
CA GLY A 200 -10.00 4.40 -3.97
C GLY A 200 -8.95 4.76 -5.03
N ILE A 201 -7.73 5.11 -4.61
CA ILE A 201 -6.62 5.40 -5.54
C ILE A 201 -6.25 4.16 -6.38
N LEU A 202 -6.30 2.95 -5.79
CA LEU A 202 -6.04 1.70 -6.53
C LEU A 202 -7.20 1.31 -7.45
N GLU A 203 -8.46 1.55 -7.06
CA GLU A 203 -9.64 1.32 -7.89
C GLU A 203 -9.63 2.19 -9.15
N ASP A 204 -9.21 3.46 -9.02
CA ASP A 204 -9.10 4.41 -10.12
C ASP A 204 -7.79 4.29 -10.93
N PHE A 205 -6.92 3.35 -10.58
CA PHE A 205 -5.63 3.18 -11.26
C PHE A 205 -5.82 2.70 -12.70
N PRO A 206 -5.33 3.45 -13.73
CA PRO A 206 -5.56 3.13 -15.14
C PRO A 206 -4.60 2.07 -15.70
N GLY A 207 -3.70 1.56 -14.89
CA GLY A 207 -2.73 0.51 -15.24
C GLY A 207 -3.19 -0.89 -14.85
N CYS A 208 -2.24 -1.82 -14.71
CA CYS A 208 -2.52 -3.19 -14.27
C CYS A 208 -2.16 -3.39 -12.80
N ILE A 209 -2.97 -4.16 -12.07
CA ILE A 209 -2.71 -4.59 -10.70
C ILE A 209 -2.77 -6.13 -10.63
N ILE A 210 -1.83 -6.71 -9.91
CA ILE A 210 -1.78 -8.15 -9.57
C ILE A 210 -1.56 -8.30 -8.07
#